data_74690626f4f0d21c6afb909f27977040
#
_entry.id   74690626f4f0d21c6afb909f27977040
#
_cell.length_a   1.000
_cell.length_b   1.000
_cell.length_c   1.000
_cell.angle_alpha   90.00
_cell.angle_beta   90.00
_cell.angle_gamma   90.00
#
_symmetry.space_group_name_H-M   'P 1'
#
loop_
_entity.id
_entity.type
_entity.pdbx_description
1 polymer ?
#
loop_
_entity_poly.entity_id
_entity_poly.type
_entity_poly.pdbx_seq_one_letter_code
_entity_poly.pdbx_strand_id
1 'polypeptide(L)'
;MAARYHPQAALVVVDMQNDFADPQGSLYVKGAGDILALVNSEIRIAREAGAVVVYTQDWHPESTPHFAKDGGVWPVHCVGGTWGAEFHPALEVVGPSVKKGQNGEDGYSGFTMKDPVTGDTKPTELEGILRERRIESVVVVGLATDYCVSATAIDAATLGFRTEVLQDAIAAVNLQPDDGARAIAQMQAAGCSLGYCFGMLP
;
A
#
# COMPACT_ATOMS: atom_id res chain seq x y z
N MET A 1 -1.91 4.86 -26.64
CA MET A 1 -1.44 4.36 -25.32
C MET A 1 -2.37 3.24 -24.89
N ALA A 2 -1.85 2.15 -24.30
CA ALA A 2 -2.72 1.11 -23.72
C ALA A 2 -3.51 1.72 -22.55
N ALA A 3 -4.73 1.23 -22.33
CA ALA A 3 -5.54 1.65 -21.18
C ALA A 3 -4.83 1.24 -19.88
N ARG A 4 -4.85 2.10 -18.84
CA ARG A 4 -4.25 1.80 -17.51
C ARG A 4 -4.84 0.52 -16.94
N TYR A 5 -6.16 0.39 -16.97
CA TYR A 5 -6.88 -0.78 -16.48
C TYR A 5 -7.41 -1.64 -17.61
N HIS A 6 -7.17 -2.93 -17.50
CA HIS A 6 -7.61 -4.01 -18.39
C HIS A 6 -7.52 -5.34 -17.62
N PRO A 7 -8.03 -6.47 -18.14
CA PRO A 7 -8.07 -7.73 -17.37
C PRO A 7 -6.71 -8.28 -16.87
N GLN A 8 -5.59 -7.83 -17.45
CA GLN A 8 -4.24 -8.20 -17.01
C GLN A 8 -3.58 -7.08 -16.18
N ALA A 9 -4.35 -6.10 -15.69
CA ALA A 9 -3.90 -5.09 -14.76
C ALA A 9 -4.45 -5.34 -13.35
N ALA A 10 -3.71 -4.89 -12.35
CA ALA A 10 -4.18 -4.87 -10.96
C ALA A 10 -4.05 -3.47 -10.37
N LEU A 11 -5.03 -3.08 -9.57
CA LEU A 11 -4.94 -1.96 -8.64
C LEU A 11 -4.59 -2.52 -7.26
N VAL A 12 -3.47 -2.10 -6.69
CA VAL A 12 -3.07 -2.43 -5.32
C VAL A 12 -3.33 -1.22 -4.44
N VAL A 13 -4.28 -1.37 -3.53
CA VAL A 13 -4.69 -0.35 -2.54
C VAL A 13 -3.96 -0.63 -1.24
N VAL A 14 -3.00 0.22 -0.91
CA VAL A 14 -2.06 -0.01 0.19
C VAL A 14 -2.59 0.61 1.48
N ASP A 15 -2.81 -0.21 2.49
CA ASP A 15 -2.98 0.09 3.91
C ASP A 15 -3.95 1.25 4.24
N MET A 16 -5.09 1.32 3.56
CA MET A 16 -6.14 2.30 3.84
C MET A 16 -6.95 1.92 5.08
N GLN A 17 -6.25 1.74 6.21
CA GLN A 17 -6.77 1.30 7.51
C GLN A 17 -7.04 2.49 8.44
N ASN A 18 -7.88 2.28 9.47
CA ASN A 18 -8.27 3.36 10.38
C ASN A 18 -7.08 4.02 11.08
N ASP A 19 -6.09 3.23 11.55
CA ASP A 19 -4.93 3.82 12.24
C ASP A 19 -4.10 4.75 11.35
N PHE A 20 -4.15 4.58 10.03
CA PHE A 20 -3.44 5.43 9.08
C PHE A 20 -4.33 6.49 8.42
N ALA A 21 -5.60 6.17 8.15
CA ALA A 21 -6.47 6.99 7.32
C ALA A 21 -7.47 7.83 8.11
N ASP A 22 -7.82 7.47 9.35
CA ASP A 22 -8.74 8.24 10.21
C ASP A 22 -7.94 9.19 11.11
N PRO A 23 -8.37 10.45 11.28
CA PRO A 23 -7.72 11.40 12.20
C PRO A 23 -7.62 10.94 13.66
N GLN A 24 -8.43 9.97 14.09
CA GLN A 24 -8.35 9.34 15.42
C GLN A 24 -7.40 8.14 15.46
N GLY A 25 -6.84 7.74 14.33
CA GLY A 25 -5.89 6.64 14.24
C GLY A 25 -4.57 6.92 14.95
N SER A 26 -3.96 5.86 15.49
CA SER A 26 -2.73 5.98 16.30
C SER A 26 -1.50 6.43 15.50
N LEU A 27 -1.55 6.29 14.18
CA LEU A 27 -0.46 6.65 13.26
C LEU A 27 -1.03 7.38 12.02
N TYR A 28 -1.94 8.33 12.28
CA TYR A 28 -2.64 9.06 11.21
C TYR A 28 -1.69 9.75 10.24
N VAL A 29 -1.87 9.45 8.95
CA VAL A 29 -1.14 10.08 7.84
C VAL A 29 -1.89 11.33 7.38
N LYS A 30 -1.28 12.49 7.53
CA LYS A 30 -1.88 13.75 7.10
C LYS A 30 -2.15 13.74 5.59
N GLY A 31 -3.37 14.08 5.20
CA GLY A 31 -3.80 14.03 3.79
C GLY A 31 -4.48 12.71 3.38
N ALA A 32 -4.51 11.70 4.25
CA ALA A 32 -5.19 10.43 3.95
C ALA A 32 -6.67 10.59 3.58
N GLY A 33 -7.38 11.51 4.26
CA GLY A 33 -8.77 11.82 3.93
C GLY A 33 -8.95 12.43 2.54
N ASP A 34 -7.97 13.20 2.07
CA ASP A 34 -8.02 13.88 0.77
C ASP A 34 -7.90 12.88 -0.39
N ILE A 35 -7.13 11.81 -0.20
CA ILE A 35 -6.94 10.78 -1.25
C ILE A 35 -8.05 9.73 -1.30
N LEU A 36 -8.86 9.59 -0.26
CA LEU A 36 -9.85 8.50 -0.14
C LEU A 36 -10.87 8.49 -1.28
N ALA A 37 -11.36 9.67 -1.67
CA ALA A 37 -12.30 9.79 -2.78
C ALA A 37 -11.66 9.41 -4.13
N LEU A 38 -10.37 9.74 -4.33
CA LEU A 38 -9.61 9.40 -5.53
C LEU A 38 -9.34 7.89 -5.58
N VAL A 39 -8.92 7.29 -4.47
CA VAL A 39 -8.73 5.83 -4.34
C VAL A 39 -10.02 5.10 -4.68
N ASN A 40 -11.16 5.51 -4.13
CA ASN A 40 -12.46 4.90 -4.46
C ASN A 40 -12.83 5.08 -5.93
N SER A 41 -12.51 6.22 -6.54
CA SER A 41 -12.73 6.43 -7.98
C SER A 41 -11.90 5.44 -8.80
N GLU A 42 -10.62 5.27 -8.49
CA GLU A 42 -9.75 4.32 -9.19
C GLU A 42 -10.21 2.86 -8.98
N ILE A 43 -10.72 2.50 -7.78
CA ILE A 43 -11.31 1.18 -7.51
C ILE A 43 -12.49 0.91 -8.47
N ARG A 44 -13.40 1.87 -8.63
CA ARG A 44 -14.54 1.72 -9.55
C ARG A 44 -14.10 1.57 -11.00
N ILE A 45 -13.19 2.44 -11.46
CA ILE A 45 -12.66 2.39 -12.84
C ILE A 45 -11.93 1.07 -13.10
N ALA A 46 -11.09 0.62 -12.17
CA ALA A 46 -10.37 -0.65 -12.29
C ALA A 46 -11.35 -1.84 -12.41
N ARG A 47 -12.35 -1.88 -11.54
CA ARG A 47 -13.39 -2.92 -11.56
C ARG A 47 -14.20 -2.92 -12.84
N GLU A 48 -14.62 -1.77 -13.32
CA GLU A 48 -15.39 -1.63 -14.58
C GLU A 48 -14.57 -2.07 -15.79
N ALA A 49 -13.26 -1.86 -15.77
CA ALA A 49 -12.33 -2.32 -16.81
C ALA A 49 -11.96 -3.81 -16.70
N GLY A 50 -12.47 -4.53 -15.70
CA GLY A 50 -12.16 -5.93 -15.46
C GLY A 50 -10.78 -6.17 -14.84
N ALA A 51 -10.12 -5.12 -14.34
CA ALA A 51 -8.87 -5.26 -13.61
C ALA A 51 -9.09 -5.84 -12.20
N VAL A 52 -8.07 -6.48 -11.67
CA VAL A 52 -8.09 -7.03 -10.30
C VAL A 52 -7.85 -5.90 -9.30
N VAL A 53 -8.62 -5.85 -8.22
CA VAL A 53 -8.35 -4.94 -7.09
C VAL A 53 -7.92 -5.78 -5.90
N VAL A 54 -6.74 -5.47 -5.34
CA VAL A 54 -6.18 -6.15 -4.17
C VAL A 54 -5.81 -5.10 -3.13
N TYR A 55 -6.02 -5.44 -1.87
CA TYR A 55 -5.72 -4.55 -0.74
C TYR A 55 -4.58 -5.13 0.09
N THR A 56 -3.80 -4.27 0.72
CA THR A 56 -2.89 -4.68 1.79
C THR A 56 -3.34 -4.13 3.13
N GLN A 57 -2.99 -4.83 4.20
CA GLN A 57 -3.25 -4.43 5.58
C GLN A 57 -2.05 -4.76 6.44
N ASP A 58 -1.57 -3.80 7.22
CA ASP A 58 -0.77 -4.12 8.38
C ASP A 58 -1.64 -4.85 9.41
N TRP A 59 -1.12 -5.93 9.97
CA TRP A 59 -1.87 -6.77 10.88
C TRP A 59 -0.95 -7.34 11.94
N HIS A 60 -0.64 -6.51 12.94
CA HIS A 60 0.35 -6.85 13.94
C HIS A 60 -0.26 -7.59 15.15
N PRO A 61 0.52 -8.45 15.83
CA PRO A 61 0.16 -8.92 17.16
C PRO A 61 0.24 -7.76 18.16
N GLU A 62 -0.34 -7.94 19.36
CA GLU A 62 -0.31 -6.91 20.43
C GLU A 62 1.12 -6.54 20.86
N SER A 63 2.10 -7.41 20.64
CA SER A 63 3.51 -7.20 20.95
C SER A 63 4.38 -7.69 19.81
N THR A 64 5.29 -6.81 19.35
CA THR A 64 6.24 -7.09 18.29
C THR A 64 7.44 -6.14 18.43
N PRO A 65 8.67 -6.57 18.08
CA PRO A 65 9.85 -5.69 18.03
C PRO A 65 9.68 -4.47 17.11
N HIS A 66 8.66 -4.43 16.27
CA HIS A 66 8.29 -3.28 15.45
C HIS A 66 7.81 -2.09 16.29
N PHE A 67 7.15 -2.33 17.43
CA PHE A 67 6.59 -1.28 18.27
C PHE A 67 7.60 -0.68 19.24
N ALA A 68 7.52 0.61 19.49
CA ALA A 68 8.40 1.34 20.40
C ALA A 68 8.36 0.79 21.84
N LYS A 69 7.20 0.33 22.29
CA LYS A 69 7.06 -0.33 23.62
C LYS A 69 7.84 -1.63 23.73
N ASP A 70 8.19 -2.26 22.62
CA ASP A 70 8.89 -3.54 22.54
C ASP A 70 10.31 -3.39 21.95
N GLY A 71 10.80 -2.14 21.82
CA GLY A 71 12.16 -1.82 21.37
C GLY A 71 12.27 -1.35 19.91
N GLY A 72 11.17 -1.27 19.18
CA GLY A 72 11.09 -0.72 17.82
C GLY A 72 10.98 0.80 17.79
N VAL A 73 10.47 1.32 16.66
CA VAL A 73 10.41 2.78 16.43
C VAL A 73 8.99 3.30 16.32
N TRP A 74 8.00 2.44 16.03
CA TRP A 74 6.64 2.85 15.76
C TRP A 74 5.74 2.81 16.99
N PRO A 75 4.79 3.74 17.13
CA PRO A 75 3.71 3.58 18.11
C PRO A 75 2.92 2.30 17.80
N VAL A 76 2.19 1.79 18.78
CA VAL A 76 1.28 0.65 18.56
C VAL A 76 0.22 1.05 17.53
N HIS A 77 0.10 0.28 16.47
CA HIS A 77 -0.86 0.51 15.38
C HIS A 77 -1.27 -0.80 14.72
N CYS A 78 -2.39 -0.81 14.05
CA CYS A 78 -2.92 -1.92 13.25
C CYS A 78 -2.84 -3.29 13.96
N VAL A 79 -3.15 -3.31 15.26
CA VAL A 79 -3.22 -4.56 16.02
C VAL A 79 -4.40 -5.39 15.52
N GLY A 80 -4.13 -6.63 15.14
CA GLY A 80 -5.11 -7.51 14.53
C GLY A 80 -6.40 -7.67 15.36
N GLY A 81 -7.56 -7.51 14.72
CA GLY A 81 -8.86 -7.58 15.38
C GLY A 81 -9.29 -6.32 16.12
N THR A 82 -8.49 -5.23 16.06
CA THR A 82 -8.90 -3.92 16.58
C THR A 82 -9.43 -3.02 15.48
N TRP A 83 -10.16 -1.98 15.86
CA TRP A 83 -10.65 -0.94 14.95
C TRP A 83 -9.52 -0.33 14.10
N GLY A 84 -8.35 -0.11 14.68
CA GLY A 84 -7.21 0.48 13.99
C GLY A 84 -6.73 -0.34 12.79
N ALA A 85 -6.81 -1.68 12.89
CA ALA A 85 -6.42 -2.60 11.82
C ALA A 85 -7.50 -2.78 10.74
N GLU A 86 -8.74 -2.36 10.97
CA GLU A 86 -9.81 -2.44 9.98
C GLU A 86 -9.61 -1.39 8.87
N PHE A 87 -10.12 -1.68 7.68
CA PHE A 87 -10.18 -0.69 6.62
C PHE A 87 -11.03 0.52 7.03
N HIS A 88 -10.63 1.69 6.56
CA HIS A 88 -11.43 2.91 6.76
C HIS A 88 -12.85 2.71 6.22
N PRO A 89 -13.91 3.05 6.99
CA PRO A 89 -15.30 2.70 6.64
C PRO A 89 -15.81 3.32 5.34
N ALA A 90 -15.19 4.40 4.87
CA ALA A 90 -15.53 4.99 3.59
C ALA A 90 -14.73 4.42 2.41
N LEU A 91 -13.83 3.45 2.62
CA LEU A 91 -13.14 2.75 1.53
C LEU A 91 -14.07 1.72 0.89
N GLU A 92 -14.11 1.69 -0.43
CA GLU A 92 -14.78 0.63 -1.17
C GLU A 92 -13.88 -0.62 -1.21
N VAL A 93 -14.34 -1.73 -0.62
CA VAL A 93 -13.60 -2.99 -0.60
C VAL A 93 -14.32 -4.00 -1.49
N VAL A 94 -13.70 -4.36 -2.62
CA VAL A 94 -14.33 -5.19 -3.67
C VAL A 94 -13.49 -6.42 -4.05
N GLY A 95 -12.36 -6.65 -3.39
CA GLY A 95 -11.40 -7.71 -3.71
C GLY A 95 -10.72 -8.29 -2.47
N PRO A 96 -9.77 -9.22 -2.65
CA PRO A 96 -9.05 -9.84 -1.55
C PRO A 96 -8.10 -8.85 -0.86
N SER A 97 -7.80 -9.11 0.41
CA SER A 97 -6.77 -8.41 1.17
C SER A 97 -5.63 -9.34 1.56
N VAL A 98 -4.41 -8.80 1.53
CA VAL A 98 -3.18 -9.44 1.98
C VAL A 98 -2.76 -8.80 3.30
N LYS A 99 -2.62 -9.62 4.34
CA LYS A 99 -2.20 -9.17 5.67
C LYS A 99 -0.70 -9.31 5.84
N LYS A 100 -0.05 -8.27 6.38
CA LYS A 100 1.39 -8.20 6.63
C LYS A 100 1.64 -8.14 8.13
N GLY A 101 2.71 -8.77 8.61
CA GLY A 101 3.17 -8.65 9.99
C GLY A 101 2.44 -9.51 11.03
N GLN A 102 1.64 -10.50 10.62
CA GLN A 102 0.79 -11.31 11.51
C GLN A 102 1.56 -12.07 12.60
N ASN A 103 2.83 -12.39 12.36
CA ASN A 103 3.68 -13.11 13.30
C ASN A 103 4.77 -12.19 13.92
N GLY A 104 4.60 -10.88 13.83
CA GLY A 104 5.53 -9.89 14.36
C GLY A 104 6.62 -9.44 13.39
N GLU A 105 6.53 -9.83 12.12
CA GLU A 105 7.43 -9.34 11.08
C GLU A 105 7.21 -7.85 10.78
N ASP A 106 8.25 -7.18 10.29
CA ASP A 106 8.13 -5.88 9.63
C ASP A 106 7.58 -6.06 8.21
N GLY A 107 6.51 -5.36 7.86
CA GLY A 107 5.83 -5.52 6.59
C GLY A 107 5.55 -4.20 5.89
N TYR A 108 6.57 -3.50 5.36
CA TYR A 108 6.30 -2.32 4.53
C TYR A 108 5.77 -2.70 3.17
N SER A 109 6.43 -3.64 2.47
CA SER A 109 5.97 -4.08 1.16
C SER A 109 4.74 -4.97 1.22
N GLY A 110 3.82 -4.77 0.27
CA GLY A 110 2.72 -5.72 0.05
C GLY A 110 3.20 -7.10 -0.42
N PHE A 111 4.42 -7.21 -0.94
CA PHE A 111 4.97 -8.46 -1.49
C PHE A 111 5.86 -9.23 -0.51
N THR A 112 6.46 -8.54 0.44
CA THR A 112 7.46 -9.14 1.33
C THR A 112 7.28 -8.70 2.78
N MET A 113 7.63 -9.58 3.71
CA MET A 113 7.73 -9.32 5.14
C MET A 113 9.14 -9.65 5.60
N LYS A 114 9.68 -8.89 6.55
CA LYS A 114 11.03 -9.07 7.09
C LYS A 114 10.96 -9.44 8.57
N ASP A 115 11.62 -10.52 8.95
CA ASP A 115 11.80 -10.88 10.36
C ASP A 115 12.70 -9.83 11.03
N PRO A 116 12.22 -9.12 12.08
CA PRO A 116 12.98 -8.04 12.71
C PRO A 116 14.19 -8.53 13.52
N VAL A 117 14.25 -9.83 13.85
CA VAL A 117 15.33 -10.44 14.64
C VAL A 117 16.40 -11.03 13.73
N THR A 118 15.99 -11.88 12.76
CA THR A 118 16.93 -12.57 11.87
C THR A 118 17.25 -11.77 10.61
N GLY A 119 16.39 -10.83 10.22
CA GLY A 119 16.48 -10.10 8.96
C GLY A 119 16.04 -10.88 7.74
N ASP A 120 15.56 -12.11 7.91
CA ASP A 120 15.09 -12.95 6.82
C ASP A 120 13.82 -12.35 6.19
N THR A 121 13.77 -12.40 4.85
CA THR A 121 12.61 -11.93 4.09
C THR A 121 11.75 -13.10 3.65
N LYS A 122 10.44 -12.98 3.82
CA LYS A 122 9.44 -13.96 3.37
C LYS A 122 8.44 -13.30 2.42
N PRO A 123 8.00 -14.01 1.36
CA PRO A 123 6.96 -13.48 0.49
C PRO A 123 5.60 -13.46 1.22
N THR A 124 4.74 -12.52 0.80
CA THR A 124 3.32 -12.54 1.10
C THR A 124 2.57 -13.33 0.02
N GLU A 125 1.24 -13.36 0.12
CA GLU A 125 0.37 -13.97 -0.89
C GLU A 125 0.19 -13.08 -2.14
N LEU A 126 0.59 -11.80 -2.12
CA LEU A 126 0.28 -10.83 -3.17
C LEU A 126 0.81 -11.27 -4.54
N GLU A 127 2.07 -11.68 -4.63
CA GLU A 127 2.64 -12.12 -5.91
C GLU A 127 1.88 -13.32 -6.47
N GLY A 128 1.56 -14.31 -5.63
CA GLY A 128 0.77 -15.49 -6.03
C GLY A 128 -0.59 -15.09 -6.60
N ILE A 129 -1.32 -14.22 -5.92
CA ILE A 129 -2.61 -13.68 -6.37
C ILE A 129 -2.50 -13.04 -7.76
N LEU A 130 -1.46 -12.26 -7.99
CA LEU A 130 -1.26 -11.55 -9.27
C LEU A 130 -0.84 -12.52 -10.39
N ARG A 131 0.09 -13.45 -10.12
CA ARG A 131 0.58 -14.42 -11.12
C ARG A 131 -0.51 -15.39 -11.55
N GLU A 132 -1.31 -15.91 -10.64
CA GLU A 132 -2.45 -16.79 -10.95
C GLU A 132 -3.44 -16.14 -11.92
N ARG A 133 -3.62 -14.83 -11.82
CA ARG A 133 -4.48 -14.03 -12.70
C ARG A 133 -3.78 -13.49 -13.94
N ARG A 134 -2.52 -13.86 -14.15
CA ARG A 134 -1.70 -13.43 -15.29
C ARG A 134 -1.60 -11.90 -15.39
N ILE A 135 -1.49 -11.23 -14.25
CA ILE A 135 -1.32 -9.78 -14.20
C ILE A 135 0.07 -9.42 -14.76
N GLU A 136 0.09 -8.40 -15.60
CA GLU A 136 1.29 -7.86 -16.24
C GLU A 136 1.63 -6.44 -15.75
N SER A 137 0.61 -5.69 -15.31
CA SER A 137 0.77 -4.33 -14.82
C SER A 137 0.08 -4.10 -13.48
N VAL A 138 0.72 -3.29 -12.65
CA VAL A 138 0.25 -2.94 -11.30
C VAL A 138 0.15 -1.43 -11.18
N VAL A 139 -0.98 -0.95 -10.69
CA VAL A 139 -1.18 0.45 -10.29
C VAL A 139 -1.21 0.48 -8.76
N VAL A 140 -0.45 1.38 -8.15
CA VAL A 140 -0.32 1.47 -6.69
C VAL A 140 -0.90 2.79 -6.20
N VAL A 141 -1.75 2.72 -5.18
CA VAL A 141 -2.37 3.85 -4.47
C VAL A 141 -2.42 3.57 -2.96
N GLY A 142 -2.69 4.58 -2.14
CA GLY A 142 -2.89 4.42 -0.69
C GLY A 142 -1.78 5.00 0.18
N LEU A 143 -1.47 4.35 1.29
CA LEU A 143 -0.66 4.87 2.39
C LEU A 143 0.53 3.94 2.73
N ALA A 144 1.63 4.47 3.23
CA ALA A 144 2.08 5.83 3.07
C ALA A 144 3.15 5.88 1.99
N THR A 145 3.22 7.00 1.25
CA THR A 145 4.13 7.18 0.11
C THR A 145 5.56 6.77 0.41
N ASP A 146 6.09 7.23 1.55
CA ASP A 146 7.47 7.08 1.99
C ASP A 146 7.78 5.74 2.70
N TYR A 147 6.78 4.88 2.88
CA TYR A 147 6.89 3.56 3.50
C TYR A 147 6.25 2.46 2.64
N CYS A 148 5.02 2.06 2.96
CA CYS A 148 4.39 0.87 2.36
C CYS A 148 4.11 1.04 0.86
N VAL A 149 3.75 2.23 0.40
CA VAL A 149 3.53 2.50 -1.04
C VAL A 149 4.84 2.35 -1.81
N SER A 150 5.92 3.03 -1.39
CA SER A 150 7.20 2.95 -2.07
C SER A 150 7.78 1.54 -2.07
N ALA A 151 7.75 0.85 -0.93
CA ALA A 151 8.22 -0.52 -0.83
C ALA A 151 7.42 -1.46 -1.75
N THR A 152 6.09 -1.34 -1.77
CA THR A 152 5.22 -2.16 -2.63
C THR A 152 5.46 -1.88 -4.11
N ALA A 153 5.58 -0.61 -4.50
CA ALA A 153 5.81 -0.24 -5.90
C ALA A 153 7.18 -0.70 -6.41
N ILE A 154 8.23 -0.55 -5.59
CA ILE A 154 9.60 -0.97 -5.92
C ILE A 154 9.67 -2.50 -6.07
N ASP A 155 9.06 -3.24 -5.15
CA ASP A 155 9.01 -4.70 -5.23
C ASP A 155 8.23 -5.16 -6.46
N ALA A 156 7.07 -4.54 -6.77
CA ALA A 156 6.31 -4.84 -7.99
C ALA A 156 7.16 -4.66 -9.24
N ALA A 157 7.89 -3.54 -9.37
CA ALA A 157 8.78 -3.28 -10.50
C ALA A 157 9.94 -4.29 -10.56
N THR A 158 10.53 -4.62 -9.43
CA THR A 158 11.63 -5.60 -9.32
C THR A 158 11.18 -7.01 -9.72
N LEU A 159 9.94 -7.38 -9.41
CA LEU A 159 9.31 -8.64 -9.82
C LEU A 159 8.89 -8.66 -11.30
N GLY A 160 9.13 -7.57 -12.04
CA GLY A 160 8.88 -7.46 -13.48
C GLY A 160 7.48 -7.03 -13.87
N PHE A 161 6.65 -6.56 -12.94
CA PHE A 161 5.39 -5.92 -13.29
C PHE A 161 5.64 -4.50 -13.84
N ARG A 162 4.91 -4.12 -14.87
CA ARG A 162 4.84 -2.71 -15.28
C ARG A 162 4.12 -1.94 -14.19
N THR A 163 4.83 -1.11 -13.44
CA THR A 163 4.32 -0.47 -12.23
C THR A 163 4.08 1.02 -12.46
N GLU A 164 2.88 1.49 -12.13
CA GLU A 164 2.50 2.89 -12.10
C GLU A 164 2.05 3.29 -10.69
N VAL A 165 2.46 4.48 -10.22
CA VAL A 165 2.03 5.04 -8.94
C VAL A 165 1.24 6.33 -9.21
N LEU A 166 0.04 6.46 -8.63
CA LEU A 166 -0.80 7.65 -8.81
C LEU A 166 -0.49 8.67 -7.71
N GLN A 167 0.17 9.77 -8.10
CA GLN A 167 0.72 10.76 -7.17
C GLN A 167 -0.34 11.50 -6.35
N ASP A 168 -1.53 11.68 -6.89
CA ASP A 168 -2.67 12.32 -6.24
C ASP A 168 -3.53 11.36 -5.40
N ALA A 169 -3.23 10.05 -5.44
CA ALA A 169 -3.89 9.01 -4.66
C ALA A 169 -2.96 8.35 -3.62
N ILE A 170 -1.90 9.04 -3.22
CA ILE A 170 -0.97 8.64 -2.16
C ILE A 170 -0.71 9.80 -1.21
N ALA A 171 -0.38 9.52 0.05
CA ALA A 171 0.01 10.54 1.04
C ALA A 171 1.18 10.05 1.88
N ALA A 172 2.10 10.96 2.22
CA ALA A 172 3.34 10.66 2.93
C ALA A 172 3.25 10.98 4.42
N VAL A 173 3.94 10.21 5.24
CA VAL A 173 4.14 10.51 6.67
C VAL A 173 5.05 11.73 6.85
N ASN A 174 6.14 11.81 6.08
CA ASN A 174 7.12 12.88 6.14
C ASN A 174 7.66 13.10 7.57
N LEU A 175 8.24 12.07 8.20
CA LEU A 175 8.93 12.22 9.49
C LEU A 175 10.08 13.23 9.38
N GLN A 176 10.76 13.22 8.24
CA GLN A 176 11.69 14.27 7.86
C GLN A 176 11.12 15.03 6.65
N PRO A 177 11.43 16.32 6.51
CA PRO A 177 11.06 17.06 5.32
C PRO A 177 11.49 16.32 4.04
N ASP A 178 10.63 16.28 3.05
CA ASP A 178 10.88 15.67 1.73
C ASP A 178 11.02 14.15 1.68
N ASP A 179 10.69 13.39 2.77
CA ASP A 179 10.68 11.92 2.71
C ASP A 179 9.80 11.39 1.58
N GLY A 180 8.61 11.93 1.42
CA GLY A 180 7.71 11.58 0.33
C GLY A 180 8.29 11.88 -1.05
N ALA A 181 8.94 13.04 -1.22
CA ALA A 181 9.59 13.39 -2.49
C ALA A 181 10.77 12.47 -2.81
N ARG A 182 11.56 12.10 -1.79
CA ARG A 182 12.63 11.11 -1.95
C ARG A 182 12.10 9.73 -2.32
N ALA A 183 11.02 9.29 -1.70
CA ALA A 183 10.37 8.02 -2.01
C ALA A 183 9.84 7.98 -3.45
N ILE A 184 9.24 9.07 -3.94
CA ILE A 184 8.83 9.20 -5.35
C ILE A 184 10.03 9.07 -6.28
N ALA A 185 11.15 9.74 -5.99
CA ALA A 185 12.37 9.63 -6.79
C ALA A 185 12.95 8.19 -6.77
N GLN A 186 12.89 7.49 -5.63
CA GLN A 186 13.32 6.10 -5.51
C GLN A 186 12.44 5.15 -6.34
N MET A 187 11.11 5.33 -6.30
CA MET A 187 10.19 4.55 -7.14
C MET A 187 10.48 4.75 -8.63
N GLN A 188 10.72 5.99 -9.08
CA GLN A 188 11.11 6.26 -10.47
C GLN A 188 12.45 5.61 -10.83
N ALA A 189 13.45 5.68 -9.96
CA ALA A 189 14.75 5.05 -10.17
C ALA A 189 14.65 3.52 -10.25
N ALA A 190 13.67 2.91 -9.58
CA ALA A 190 13.36 1.49 -9.66
C ALA A 190 12.54 1.09 -10.91
N GLY A 191 12.19 2.06 -11.76
CA GLY A 191 11.46 1.81 -13.02
C GLY A 191 9.95 1.99 -12.92
N CYS A 192 9.41 2.49 -11.81
CA CYS A 192 8.00 2.84 -11.71
C CYS A 192 7.70 4.10 -12.55
N SER A 193 6.58 4.08 -13.27
CA SER A 193 6.01 5.28 -13.88
C SER A 193 5.15 6.02 -12.84
N LEU A 194 5.03 7.32 -13.02
CA LEU A 194 4.16 8.16 -12.20
C LEU A 194 2.98 8.64 -13.05
N GLY A 195 1.80 8.61 -12.46
CA GLY A 195 0.56 9.06 -13.09
C GLY A 195 -0.29 9.87 -12.12
N TYR A 196 -1.47 10.23 -12.61
CA TYR A 196 -2.54 10.89 -11.85
C TYR A 196 -3.85 10.15 -12.10
N CYS A 197 -4.80 10.25 -11.17
CA CYS A 197 -6.13 9.71 -11.33
C CYS A 197 -6.83 10.25 -12.58
N PHE A 198 -7.75 9.48 -13.16
CA PHE A 198 -8.49 9.91 -14.33
C PHE A 198 -9.34 11.16 -14.03
N GLY A 199 -9.22 12.19 -14.90
CA GLY A 199 -9.95 13.44 -14.79
C GLY A 199 -9.24 14.54 -13.97
N MET A 200 -8.08 14.26 -13.39
CA MET A 200 -7.23 15.24 -12.69
C MET A 200 -5.93 15.42 -13.47
N LEU A 201 -5.99 16.10 -14.60
CA LEU A 201 -4.78 16.69 -15.21
C LEU A 201 -4.51 18.01 -14.50
N PRO A 202 -3.25 18.33 -14.15
CA PRO A 202 -2.89 19.59 -13.51
C PRO A 202 -3.13 20.79 -14.43
#